data_caf136b55dbe0220e7df730dc5a32578
#
_entry.id   caf136b55dbe0220e7df730dc5a32578
#
_cell.length_a   1.000
_cell.length_b   1.000
_cell.length_c   1.000
_cell.angle_alpha   90.00
_cell.angle_beta   90.00
_cell.angle_gamma   90.00
#
_symmetry.space_group_name_H-M   'P 1'
#
loop_
_entity.id
_entity.type
_entity.pdbx_description
1 polymer ?
#
loop_
_entity_poly.entity_id
_entity_poly.type
_entity_poly.pdbx_seq_one_letter_code
_entity_poly.pdbx_strand_id
1 'polypeptide(L)'
;DEQDGLCPGCTQALARLGGVFQTAPPPAGIHSAFAAFPYADQPRKLILMLKFESVRAAALPLAQAMSALPLGESDALVPVPTTRRRLRQRGFNQARLLAEHLGEIWGMPVLPALSRKDEHTAQMKLSAESRRSNLADCMRSDASVSGKRILLVDDVLTTGSTASEAARALLAAGACRVSLVTAAKTIPESGDPLFVPARDIPSFVQDDAP
;
A
#
# COMPACT_ATOMS: atom_id res chain seq x y z
N ASP A 1 -17.56 4.77 23.80
CA ASP A 1 -16.94 5.20 22.57
C ASP A 1 -15.64 4.43 22.27
N GLU A 2 -15.80 3.08 22.23
CA GLU A 2 -14.72 2.13 21.88
C GLU A 2 -14.63 1.86 20.36
N GLN A 3 -15.24 2.70 19.51
CA GLN A 3 -15.38 2.41 18.09
C GLN A 3 -14.15 2.76 17.24
N ASP A 4 -13.26 3.63 17.69
CA ASP A 4 -12.11 4.06 16.87
C ASP A 4 -10.75 3.45 17.25
N GLY A 5 -10.72 2.59 18.28
CA GLY A 5 -9.54 1.78 18.63
C GLY A 5 -8.27 2.56 19.06
N LEU A 6 -8.27 3.89 19.05
CA LEU A 6 -7.16 4.75 19.45
C LEU A 6 -7.51 5.62 20.66
N CYS A 7 -6.56 5.78 21.58
CA CYS A 7 -6.68 6.79 22.62
C CYS A 7 -6.58 8.21 22.03
N PRO A 8 -7.16 9.25 22.68
CA PRO A 8 -7.13 10.64 22.18
C PRO A 8 -5.71 11.14 21.85
N GLY A 9 -4.71 10.74 22.61
CA GLY A 9 -3.31 11.10 22.36
C GLY A 9 -2.76 10.52 21.05
N CYS A 10 -3.10 9.27 20.72
CA CYS A 10 -2.72 8.66 19.44
C CYS A 10 -3.42 9.32 18.26
N THR A 11 -4.71 9.62 18.39
CA THR A 11 -5.47 10.34 17.36
C THR A 11 -4.88 11.71 17.09
N GLN A 12 -4.55 12.48 18.14
CA GLN A 12 -3.93 13.80 18.00
C GLN A 12 -2.54 13.71 17.38
N ALA A 13 -1.74 12.69 17.75
CA ALA A 13 -0.41 12.48 17.17
C ALA A 13 -0.50 12.18 15.67
N LEU A 14 -1.45 11.34 15.24
CA LEU A 14 -1.68 11.07 13.81
C LEU A 14 -2.10 12.33 13.06
N ALA A 15 -3.01 13.12 13.60
CA ALA A 15 -3.45 14.37 12.98
C ALA A 15 -2.29 15.38 12.78
N ARG A 16 -1.29 15.38 13.68
CA ARG A 16 -0.09 16.25 13.57
C ARG A 16 0.93 15.75 12.57
N LEU A 17 1.07 14.41 12.44
CA LEU A 17 2.09 13.76 11.61
C LEU A 17 1.59 13.46 10.19
N GLY A 18 0.28 13.50 9.98
CA GLY A 18 -0.33 13.24 8.68
C GLY A 18 0.01 14.30 7.66
N GLY A 19 0.17 13.86 6.42
CA GLY A 19 0.49 14.72 5.29
C GLY A 19 0.47 13.92 4.00
N VAL A 20 0.85 14.57 2.90
CA VAL A 20 1.04 13.91 1.62
C VAL A 20 2.52 13.71 1.38
N PHE A 21 2.94 12.47 1.38
CA PHE A 21 4.29 12.07 1.02
C PHE A 21 4.28 11.45 -0.37
N GLN A 22 4.54 12.24 -1.38
CA GLN A 22 4.69 11.73 -2.74
C GLN A 22 6.08 11.14 -2.95
N THR A 23 6.17 10.01 -3.62
CA THR A 23 7.45 9.39 -3.99
C THR A 23 7.77 9.72 -5.43
N ALA A 24 8.90 10.42 -5.67
CA ALA A 24 9.40 10.74 -6.99
C ALA A 24 10.91 10.40 -7.12
N PRO A 25 11.31 9.62 -8.12
CA PRO A 25 10.39 8.92 -9.02
C PRO A 25 9.61 7.82 -8.29
N PRO A 26 8.40 7.49 -8.73
CA PRO A 26 7.65 6.36 -8.17
C PRO A 26 8.37 5.04 -8.48
N PRO A 27 8.07 3.95 -7.74
CA PRO A 27 8.61 2.63 -8.06
C PRO A 27 8.30 2.21 -9.50
N ALA A 28 9.16 1.39 -10.11
CA ALA A 28 9.01 0.98 -11.50
C ALA A 28 7.63 0.33 -11.76
N GLY A 29 6.96 0.75 -12.85
CA GLY A 29 5.61 0.32 -13.20
C GLY A 29 4.48 1.00 -12.41
N ILE A 30 4.79 1.86 -11.45
CA ILE A 30 3.84 2.68 -10.70
C ILE A 30 3.75 4.07 -11.33
N HIS A 31 2.53 4.51 -11.62
CA HIS A 31 2.25 5.83 -12.20
C HIS A 31 2.45 6.96 -11.16
N SER A 32 1.91 6.78 -9.96
CA SER A 32 2.04 7.69 -8.83
C SER A 32 2.06 6.92 -7.52
N ALA A 33 2.78 7.41 -6.52
CA ALA A 33 2.90 6.75 -5.23
C ALA A 33 2.79 7.77 -4.09
N PHE A 34 1.85 7.51 -3.17
CA PHE A 34 1.57 8.37 -2.03
C PHE A 34 1.57 7.59 -0.72
N ALA A 35 1.96 8.26 0.36
CA ALA A 35 1.87 7.75 1.71
C ALA A 35 1.27 8.83 2.63
N ALA A 36 0.51 8.40 3.65
CA ALA A 36 -0.13 9.31 4.60
C ALA A 36 0.83 9.77 5.70
N PHE A 37 1.87 8.98 6.00
CA PHE A 37 2.77 9.24 7.11
C PHE A 37 4.24 8.92 6.79
N PRO A 38 5.19 9.53 7.52
CA PRO A 38 6.54 9.00 7.63
C PRO A 38 6.49 7.69 8.43
N TYR A 39 7.33 6.71 8.10
CA TYR A 39 7.47 5.48 8.88
C TYR A 39 8.32 5.73 10.15
N ALA A 40 7.79 6.55 11.05
CA ALA A 40 8.41 6.95 12.31
C ALA A 40 7.34 7.06 13.40
N ASP A 41 7.75 7.21 14.64
CA ASP A 41 6.92 7.54 15.81
C ASP A 41 5.60 6.73 15.91
N GLN A 42 4.47 7.39 16.08
CA GLN A 42 3.16 6.78 16.26
C GLN A 42 2.68 5.99 15.02
N PRO A 43 2.80 6.48 13.78
CA PRO A 43 2.45 5.70 12.60
C PRO A 43 3.20 4.36 12.53
N ARG A 44 4.50 4.37 12.82
CA ARG A 44 5.31 3.14 12.90
C ARG A 44 4.79 2.19 13.98
N LYS A 45 4.44 2.72 15.17
CA LYS A 45 3.89 1.91 16.27
C LYS A 45 2.58 1.23 15.87
N LEU A 46 1.63 1.96 15.27
CA LEU A 46 0.36 1.39 14.81
C LEU A 46 0.56 0.30 13.74
N ILE A 47 1.47 0.54 12.80
CA ILE A 47 1.78 -0.46 11.78
C ILE A 47 2.43 -1.71 12.40
N LEU A 48 3.27 -1.55 13.44
CA LEU A 48 3.83 -2.69 14.17
C LEU A 48 2.78 -3.45 14.97
N MET A 49 1.85 -2.76 15.64
CA MET A 49 0.70 -3.37 16.31
C MET A 49 -0.15 -4.19 15.32
N LEU A 50 -0.43 -3.62 14.15
CA LEU A 50 -1.12 -4.32 13.07
C LEU A 50 -0.32 -5.55 12.57
N LYS A 51 1.01 -5.44 12.46
CA LYS A 51 1.89 -6.51 11.94
C LYS A 51 2.16 -7.63 12.92
N PHE A 52 2.32 -7.32 14.19
CA PHE A 52 2.91 -8.26 15.16
C PHE A 52 2.02 -8.53 16.38
N GLU A 53 1.12 -7.62 16.73
CA GLU A 53 0.24 -7.74 17.88
C GLU A 53 -1.20 -8.13 17.49
N SER A 54 -1.46 -8.29 16.19
CA SER A 54 -2.78 -8.63 15.63
C SER A 54 -3.89 -7.64 16.01
N VAL A 55 -3.54 -6.39 16.31
CA VAL A 55 -4.49 -5.32 16.66
C VAL A 55 -5.11 -4.76 15.39
N ARG A 56 -6.21 -5.40 14.93
CA ARG A 56 -6.91 -5.01 13.69
C ARG A 56 -7.49 -3.59 13.75
N ALA A 57 -7.90 -3.14 14.92
CA ALA A 57 -8.42 -1.79 15.13
C ALA A 57 -7.46 -0.66 14.71
N ALA A 58 -6.14 -0.94 14.65
CA ALA A 58 -5.16 0.01 14.13
C ALA A 58 -5.28 0.30 12.62
N ALA A 59 -6.03 -0.52 11.86
CA ALA A 59 -6.17 -0.33 10.43
C ALA A 59 -7.09 0.83 10.06
N LEU A 60 -8.20 1.02 10.76
CA LEU A 60 -9.18 2.05 10.44
C LEU A 60 -8.58 3.47 10.47
N PRO A 61 -7.90 3.92 11.53
CA PRO A 61 -7.32 5.27 11.54
C PRO A 61 -6.21 5.46 10.49
N LEU A 62 -5.47 4.41 10.13
CA LEU A 62 -4.51 4.46 9.03
C LEU A 62 -5.23 4.60 7.69
N ALA A 63 -6.30 3.85 7.44
CA ALA A 63 -7.11 3.94 6.23
C ALA A 63 -7.80 5.31 6.10
N GLN A 64 -8.31 5.88 7.19
CA GLN A 64 -8.87 7.24 7.22
C GLN A 64 -7.84 8.30 6.80
N ALA A 65 -6.60 8.21 7.30
CA ALA A 65 -5.54 9.11 6.86
C ALA A 65 -5.15 8.89 5.37
N MET A 66 -5.11 7.63 4.93
CA MET A 66 -4.85 7.30 3.52
C MET A 66 -5.95 7.82 2.60
N SER A 67 -7.22 7.86 3.06
CA SER A 67 -8.34 8.29 2.24
C SER A 67 -8.33 9.79 1.93
N ALA A 68 -7.59 10.58 2.67
CA ALA A 68 -7.43 12.03 2.44
C ALA A 68 -6.32 12.36 1.41
N LEU A 69 -5.62 11.36 0.86
CA LEU A 69 -4.54 11.59 -0.10
C LEU A 69 -5.09 11.96 -1.48
N PRO A 70 -4.38 12.83 -2.25
CA PRO A 70 -4.79 13.26 -3.58
C PRO A 70 -4.53 12.16 -4.61
N LEU A 71 -5.33 11.12 -4.57
CA LEU A 71 -5.24 9.97 -5.46
C LEU A 71 -6.05 10.25 -6.72
N GLY A 72 -5.45 10.04 -7.88
CA GLY A 72 -6.17 10.11 -9.16
C GLY A 72 -7.24 9.02 -9.27
N GLU A 73 -8.08 9.13 -10.31
CA GLU A 73 -9.14 8.16 -10.57
C GLU A 73 -8.62 6.73 -10.65
N SER A 74 -9.33 5.82 -10.00
CA SER A 74 -9.07 4.40 -9.96
C SER A 74 -10.37 3.62 -10.02
N ASP A 75 -10.36 2.44 -10.63
CA ASP A 75 -11.55 1.61 -10.84
C ASP A 75 -11.66 0.51 -9.78
N ALA A 76 -10.55 0.15 -9.13
CA ALA A 76 -10.51 -0.87 -8.09
C ALA A 76 -9.26 -0.76 -7.20
N LEU A 77 -9.40 -1.24 -5.97
CA LEU A 77 -8.32 -1.43 -5.03
C LEU A 77 -7.76 -2.85 -5.14
N VAL A 78 -6.44 -2.98 -5.16
CA VAL A 78 -5.78 -4.29 -5.12
C VAL A 78 -4.79 -4.31 -3.96
N PRO A 79 -5.00 -5.14 -2.93
CA PRO A 79 -4.06 -5.26 -1.82
C PRO A 79 -2.82 -6.05 -2.22
N VAL A 80 -1.65 -5.60 -1.80
CA VAL A 80 -0.39 -6.36 -1.93
C VAL A 80 -0.50 -7.66 -1.13
N PRO A 81 -0.23 -8.83 -1.73
CA PRO A 81 -0.34 -10.10 -1.04
C PRO A 81 0.80 -10.31 -0.05
N THR A 82 0.48 -10.82 1.13
CA THR A 82 1.46 -11.30 2.10
C THR A 82 1.86 -12.76 1.81
N THR A 83 2.99 -13.23 2.38
CA THR A 83 3.38 -14.64 2.25
C THR A 83 2.46 -15.54 3.09
N ARG A 84 2.28 -16.83 2.68
CA ARG A 84 1.50 -17.82 3.46
C ARG A 84 2.02 -17.99 4.88
N ARG A 85 3.35 -17.91 5.09
CA ARG A 85 3.96 -17.95 6.41
C ARG A 85 3.49 -16.79 7.28
N ARG A 86 3.55 -15.55 6.77
CA ARG A 86 3.07 -14.36 7.49
C ARG A 86 1.58 -14.39 7.73
N LEU A 87 0.79 -14.85 6.75
CA LEU A 87 -0.65 -15.01 6.89
C LEU A 87 -1.00 -15.99 8.01
N ARG A 88 -0.31 -17.14 8.10
CA ARG A 88 -0.48 -18.08 9.22
C ARG A 88 -0.08 -17.51 10.57
N GLN A 89 0.99 -16.72 10.63
CA GLN A 89 1.47 -16.10 11.88
C GLN A 89 0.56 -14.97 12.36
N ARG A 90 0.00 -14.17 11.46
CA ARG A 90 -0.77 -12.95 11.77
C ARG A 90 -2.29 -13.15 11.72
N GLY A 91 -2.75 -14.20 11.04
CA GLY A 91 -4.15 -14.47 10.82
C GLY A 91 -4.82 -13.63 9.73
N PHE A 92 -4.15 -12.60 9.19
CA PHE A 92 -4.68 -11.72 8.15
C PHE A 92 -3.59 -11.04 7.34
N ASN A 93 -3.98 -10.42 6.23
CA ASN A 93 -3.13 -9.55 5.41
C ASN A 93 -3.44 -8.09 5.72
N GLN A 94 -2.44 -7.32 6.15
CA GLN A 94 -2.56 -5.92 6.55
C GLN A 94 -3.02 -5.03 5.39
N ALA A 95 -2.39 -5.20 4.22
CA ALA A 95 -2.75 -4.44 3.03
C ALA A 95 -4.20 -4.71 2.60
N ARG A 96 -4.69 -5.94 2.78
CA ARG A 96 -6.08 -6.31 2.51
C ARG A 96 -7.03 -5.60 3.49
N LEU A 97 -6.73 -5.60 4.78
CA LEU A 97 -7.56 -4.94 5.77
C LEU A 97 -7.63 -3.41 5.53
N LEU A 98 -6.51 -2.78 5.18
CA LEU A 98 -6.47 -1.38 4.77
C LEU A 98 -7.31 -1.13 3.50
N ALA A 99 -7.18 -2.01 2.50
CA ALA A 99 -7.96 -1.90 1.26
C ALA A 99 -9.46 -2.08 1.50
N GLU A 100 -9.88 -2.98 2.40
CA GLU A 100 -11.28 -3.18 2.78
C GLU A 100 -11.87 -1.90 3.39
N HIS A 101 -11.19 -1.26 4.36
CA HIS A 101 -11.64 0.02 4.92
C HIS A 101 -11.65 1.16 3.88
N LEU A 102 -10.63 1.25 3.02
CA LEU A 102 -10.62 2.24 1.94
C LEU A 102 -11.75 2.01 0.94
N GLY A 103 -12.05 0.73 0.63
CA GLY A 103 -13.15 0.35 -0.24
C GLY A 103 -14.51 0.78 0.32
N GLU A 104 -14.71 0.63 1.63
CA GLU A 104 -15.90 1.12 2.34
C GLU A 104 -15.99 2.66 2.30
N ILE A 105 -14.89 3.37 2.58
CA ILE A 105 -14.85 4.84 2.58
C ILE A 105 -15.16 5.42 1.19
N TRP A 106 -14.59 4.84 0.13
CA TRP A 106 -14.71 5.38 -1.24
C TRP A 106 -15.82 4.72 -2.08
N GLY A 107 -16.50 3.68 -1.58
CA GLY A 107 -17.44 2.89 -2.38
C GLY A 107 -16.75 2.15 -3.52
N MET A 108 -15.47 1.80 -3.38
CA MET A 108 -14.64 1.21 -4.44
C MET A 108 -14.45 -0.30 -4.23
N PRO A 109 -14.56 -1.13 -5.30
CA PRO A 109 -14.38 -2.57 -5.17
C PRO A 109 -12.94 -2.94 -4.81
N VAL A 110 -12.78 -3.93 -3.92
CA VAL A 110 -11.50 -4.53 -3.56
C VAL A 110 -11.35 -5.85 -4.30
N LEU A 111 -10.36 -5.94 -5.19
CA LEU A 111 -10.07 -7.13 -5.98
C LEU A 111 -8.85 -7.88 -5.39
N PRO A 112 -9.00 -9.13 -4.93
CA PRO A 112 -7.88 -9.94 -4.49
C PRO A 112 -7.12 -10.55 -5.68
N ALA A 113 -6.82 -9.73 -6.69
CA ALA A 113 -6.29 -10.14 -7.98
C ALA A 113 -4.82 -10.60 -7.95
N LEU A 114 -4.07 -10.22 -6.90
CA LEU A 114 -2.66 -10.58 -6.76
C LEU A 114 -2.48 -11.82 -5.88
N SER A 115 -1.62 -12.71 -6.32
CA SER A 115 -1.14 -13.85 -5.55
C SER A 115 0.38 -13.89 -5.51
N ARG A 116 0.94 -14.38 -4.39
CA ARG A 116 2.38 -14.56 -4.22
C ARG A 116 2.73 -16.05 -4.18
N LYS A 117 3.71 -16.45 -4.98
CA LYS A 117 4.25 -17.82 -4.91
C LYS A 117 4.98 -18.02 -3.58
N ASP A 118 4.83 -19.18 -2.97
CA ASP A 118 5.59 -19.53 -1.77
C ASP A 118 7.07 -19.77 -2.11
N GLU A 119 7.94 -19.23 -1.27
CA GLU A 119 9.40 -19.37 -1.40
C GLU A 119 9.87 -20.85 -1.37
N HIS A 120 9.12 -21.75 -0.75
CA HIS A 120 9.45 -23.17 -0.65
C HIS A 120 9.42 -23.96 -1.98
N THR A 121 8.65 -23.50 -2.96
CA THR A 121 8.58 -24.16 -4.27
C THR A 121 9.76 -23.77 -5.17
N ALA A 122 10.41 -22.65 -4.89
CA ALA A 122 11.53 -22.13 -5.67
C ALA A 122 12.89 -22.71 -5.26
N GLN A 123 13.04 -23.19 -4.03
CA GLN A 123 14.35 -23.66 -3.51
C GLN A 123 14.75 -25.08 -3.94
N MET A 124 13.83 -25.89 -4.46
CA MET A 124 14.15 -27.30 -4.73
C MET A 124 14.76 -27.60 -6.11
N LYS A 125 14.92 -26.65 -7.04
CA LYS A 125 15.32 -26.96 -8.44
C LYS A 125 16.23 -25.97 -9.17
N LEU A 126 16.97 -25.03 -8.56
CA LEU A 126 17.65 -24.04 -9.39
C LEU A 126 19.10 -23.69 -9.02
N SER A 127 19.96 -23.64 -10.07
CA SER A 127 21.34 -23.14 -10.05
C SER A 127 21.44 -21.65 -9.67
N ALA A 128 22.65 -21.15 -9.35
CA ALA A 128 22.88 -19.77 -8.89
C ALA A 128 22.44 -18.69 -9.91
N GLU A 129 22.42 -19.01 -11.18
CA GLU A 129 21.99 -18.11 -12.28
C GLU A 129 20.47 -17.94 -12.31
N SER A 130 19.72 -19.00 -12.03
CA SER A 130 18.26 -19.00 -11.92
C SER A 130 17.74 -18.25 -10.67
N ARG A 131 18.56 -18.01 -9.66
CA ARG A 131 18.15 -17.24 -8.46
C ARG A 131 17.94 -15.76 -8.76
N ARG A 132 18.67 -15.17 -9.71
CA ARG A 132 18.52 -13.75 -10.07
C ARG A 132 17.27 -13.51 -10.94
N SER A 133 16.91 -14.44 -11.82
CA SER A 133 15.69 -14.37 -12.63
C SER A 133 14.42 -14.74 -11.84
N ASN A 134 14.52 -15.57 -10.79
CA ASN A 134 13.38 -16.01 -9.98
C ASN A 134 12.89 -15.02 -8.92
N LEU A 135 13.68 -14.01 -8.53
CA LEU A 135 13.21 -12.94 -7.67
C LEU A 135 12.21 -12.01 -8.38
N ALA A 136 12.26 -11.96 -9.72
CA ALA A 136 11.41 -11.08 -10.53
C ALA A 136 10.02 -11.68 -10.86
N ASP A 137 9.69 -12.91 -10.45
CA ASP A 137 8.45 -13.59 -10.85
C ASP A 137 7.69 -14.22 -9.66
N CYS A 138 7.78 -13.57 -8.50
CA CYS A 138 7.13 -14.06 -7.28
C CYS A 138 5.65 -13.69 -7.19
N MET A 139 5.16 -12.70 -7.97
CA MET A 139 3.76 -12.28 -7.97
C MET A 139 3.10 -12.56 -9.31
N ARG A 140 1.83 -12.96 -9.26
CA ARG A 140 0.94 -13.13 -10.42
C ARG A 140 -0.37 -12.43 -10.17
N SER A 141 -0.96 -11.88 -11.23
CA SER A 141 -2.32 -11.35 -11.22
C SER A 141 -3.23 -12.20 -12.10
N ASP A 142 -4.51 -12.22 -11.77
CA ASP A 142 -5.55 -12.74 -12.65
C ASP A 142 -6.07 -11.66 -13.60
N ALA A 143 -6.94 -12.05 -14.53
CA ALA A 143 -7.47 -11.18 -15.57
C ALA A 143 -8.55 -10.18 -15.08
N SER A 144 -8.96 -10.21 -13.81
CA SER A 144 -10.00 -9.31 -13.27
C SER A 144 -9.61 -7.83 -13.32
N VAL A 145 -8.31 -7.55 -13.48
CA VAL A 145 -7.72 -6.20 -13.58
C VAL A 145 -7.63 -5.66 -15.01
N SER A 146 -7.95 -6.48 -16.01
CA SER A 146 -7.84 -6.09 -17.43
C SER A 146 -8.65 -4.83 -17.75
N GLY A 147 -8.01 -3.86 -18.41
CA GLY A 147 -8.60 -2.58 -18.77
C GLY A 147 -8.82 -1.61 -17.61
N LYS A 148 -8.43 -1.93 -16.38
CA LYS A 148 -8.69 -1.12 -15.17
C LYS A 148 -7.51 -0.26 -14.76
N ARG A 149 -7.83 0.89 -14.16
CA ARG A 149 -6.91 1.72 -13.39
C ARG A 149 -6.90 1.18 -11.96
N ILE A 150 -5.79 0.65 -11.53
CA ILE A 150 -5.65 -0.03 -10.24
C ILE A 150 -4.97 0.88 -9.22
N LEU A 151 -5.56 0.98 -8.04
CA LEU A 151 -4.90 1.52 -6.86
C LEU A 151 -4.38 0.36 -6.01
N LEU A 152 -3.07 0.17 -6.07
CA LEU A 152 -2.36 -0.82 -5.26
C LEU A 152 -2.28 -0.31 -3.81
N VAL A 153 -2.62 -1.15 -2.84
CA VAL A 153 -2.62 -0.81 -1.41
C VAL A 153 -1.58 -1.63 -0.67
N ASP A 154 -0.71 -0.96 0.10
CA ASP A 154 0.23 -1.62 1.01
C ASP A 154 0.32 -0.85 2.35
N ASP A 155 0.97 -1.43 3.35
CA ASP A 155 1.14 -0.78 4.67
C ASP A 155 2.34 0.17 4.71
N VAL A 156 3.48 -0.19 4.12
CA VAL A 156 4.70 0.63 4.14
C VAL A 156 5.44 0.57 2.80
N LEU A 157 5.74 1.72 2.27
CA LEU A 157 6.68 1.86 1.16
C LEU A 157 8.10 2.03 1.70
N THR A 158 8.97 1.05 1.43
CA THR A 158 10.41 1.11 1.75
C THR A 158 11.21 1.36 0.46
N THR A 159 11.82 0.35 -0.11
CA THR A 159 12.56 0.44 -1.38
C THR A 159 11.66 0.45 -2.62
N GLY A 160 10.38 0.13 -2.48
CA GLY A 160 9.44 0.00 -3.59
C GLY A 160 9.55 -1.30 -4.39
N SER A 161 10.47 -2.21 -4.05
CA SER A 161 10.66 -3.47 -4.80
C SER A 161 9.40 -4.32 -4.85
N THR A 162 8.68 -4.45 -3.72
CA THR A 162 7.40 -5.18 -3.65
C THR A 162 6.32 -4.53 -4.51
N ALA A 163 6.23 -3.20 -4.47
CA ALA A 163 5.27 -2.44 -5.27
C ALA A 163 5.57 -2.57 -6.78
N SER A 164 6.85 -2.49 -7.18
CA SER A 164 7.26 -2.67 -8.57
C SER A 164 6.94 -4.08 -9.10
N GLU A 165 7.15 -5.09 -8.28
CA GLU A 165 6.82 -6.48 -8.65
C GLU A 165 5.30 -6.67 -8.78
N ALA A 166 4.51 -6.11 -7.86
CA ALA A 166 3.06 -6.13 -7.94
C ALA A 166 2.55 -5.39 -9.19
N ALA A 167 3.09 -4.19 -9.48
CA ALA A 167 2.73 -3.41 -10.65
C ALA A 167 3.04 -4.17 -11.95
N ARG A 168 4.22 -4.80 -12.04
CA ARG A 168 4.59 -5.63 -13.20
C ARG A 168 3.56 -6.76 -13.42
N ALA A 169 3.14 -7.44 -12.36
CA ALA A 169 2.15 -8.52 -12.47
C ALA A 169 0.77 -8.00 -12.91
N LEU A 170 0.32 -6.86 -12.38
CA LEU A 170 -0.94 -6.22 -12.73
C LEU A 170 -0.95 -5.74 -14.19
N LEU A 171 0.12 -5.05 -14.63
CA LEU A 171 0.26 -4.57 -16.00
C LEU A 171 0.33 -5.74 -17.00
N ALA A 172 1.05 -6.82 -16.65
CA ALA A 172 1.10 -8.04 -17.47
C ALA A 172 -0.27 -8.74 -17.59
N ALA A 173 -1.16 -8.56 -16.60
CA ALA A 173 -2.54 -9.06 -16.64
C ALA A 173 -3.52 -8.09 -17.32
N GLY A 174 -3.02 -6.98 -17.89
CA GLY A 174 -3.82 -6.04 -18.70
C GLY A 174 -4.37 -4.84 -17.94
N ALA A 175 -3.91 -4.53 -16.73
CA ALA A 175 -4.23 -3.27 -16.09
C ALA A 175 -3.70 -2.10 -16.91
N CYS A 176 -4.50 -1.03 -17.12
CA CYS A 176 -4.07 0.12 -17.90
C CYS A 176 -3.18 1.08 -17.12
N ARG A 177 -3.34 1.18 -15.83
CA ARG A 177 -2.53 2.03 -14.95
C ARG A 177 -2.50 1.44 -13.54
N VAL A 178 -1.35 1.56 -12.88
CA VAL A 178 -1.19 1.18 -11.48
C VAL A 178 -0.65 2.36 -10.71
N SER A 179 -1.39 2.84 -9.71
CA SER A 179 -0.94 3.81 -8.71
C SER A 179 -0.80 3.11 -7.36
N LEU A 180 -0.05 3.69 -6.43
CA LEU A 180 0.22 3.11 -5.12
C LEU A 180 -0.22 4.05 -4.00
N VAL A 181 -0.88 3.49 -3.01
CA VAL A 181 -1.14 4.15 -1.72
C VAL A 181 -0.65 3.29 -0.57
N THR A 182 0.03 3.91 0.40
CA THR A 182 0.53 3.24 1.60
C THR A 182 0.21 4.05 2.85
N ALA A 183 0.11 3.39 4.00
CA ALA A 183 -0.06 4.11 5.26
C ALA A 183 1.19 4.92 5.59
N ALA A 184 2.38 4.36 5.36
CA ALA A 184 3.63 5.10 5.62
C ALA A 184 4.71 4.83 4.57
N LYS A 185 5.71 5.72 4.49
CA LYS A 185 6.95 5.50 3.73
C LYS A 185 8.17 5.75 4.60
N THR A 186 9.26 5.05 4.33
CA THR A 186 10.56 5.37 4.92
C THR A 186 11.10 6.65 4.31
N ILE A 187 11.49 7.60 5.16
CA ILE A 187 12.12 8.85 4.76
C ILE A 187 13.64 8.66 4.85
N PRO A 188 14.40 8.99 3.80
CA PRO A 188 15.86 9.03 3.88
C PRO A 188 16.33 10.05 4.92
N GLU A 189 17.51 9.86 5.50
CA GLU A 189 18.11 10.80 6.46
C GLU A 189 18.29 12.22 5.88
N SER A 190 18.43 12.33 4.56
CA SER A 190 18.48 13.60 3.83
C SER A 190 17.15 14.36 3.76
N GLY A 191 16.08 13.80 4.33
CA GLY A 191 14.71 14.34 4.26
C GLY A 191 13.96 13.88 3.00
N ASP A 192 12.66 14.22 2.94
CA ASP A 192 11.82 13.99 1.77
C ASP A 192 11.45 15.33 1.13
N PRO A 193 12.00 15.67 -0.04
CA PRO A 193 11.76 16.96 -0.69
C PRO A 193 10.31 17.15 -1.17
N LEU A 194 9.50 16.09 -1.15
CA LEU A 194 8.13 16.08 -1.64
C LEU A 194 7.09 15.91 -0.51
N PHE A 195 7.47 16.26 0.71
CA PHE A 195 6.51 16.33 1.82
C PHE A 195 5.67 17.61 1.72
N VAL A 196 4.35 17.46 1.67
CA VAL A 196 3.38 18.54 1.79
C VAL A 196 2.55 18.27 3.04
N PRO A 197 2.58 19.15 4.07
CA PRO A 197 1.70 19.02 5.24
C PRO A 197 0.23 18.97 4.81
N ALA A 198 -0.60 18.21 5.53
CA ALA A 198 -2.02 18.05 5.19
C ALA A 198 -2.76 19.39 5.05
N ARG A 199 -2.40 20.39 5.87
CA ARG A 199 -2.95 21.76 5.84
C ARG A 199 -2.60 22.57 4.58
N ASP A 200 -1.54 22.18 3.87
CA ASP A 200 -0.99 22.91 2.72
C ASP A 200 -1.29 22.19 1.39
N ILE A 201 -2.11 21.14 1.44
CA ILE A 201 -2.53 20.41 0.23
C ILE A 201 -3.51 21.30 -0.52
N PRO A 202 -3.18 21.75 -1.75
CA PRO A 202 -4.17 22.39 -2.60
C PRO A 202 -5.34 21.39 -2.79
N SER A 203 -6.57 21.84 -2.65
CA SER A 203 -7.73 21.05 -3.05
C SER A 203 -7.63 20.82 -4.56
N PHE A 204 -7.00 19.72 -4.95
CA PHE A 204 -7.06 19.24 -6.34
C PHE A 204 -8.47 18.70 -6.59
N VAL A 205 -9.40 19.66 -6.73
CA VAL A 205 -10.66 19.43 -7.38
C VAL A 205 -10.36 19.30 -8.87
N GLN A 206 -10.72 18.13 -9.40
CA GLN A 206 -11.26 17.93 -10.73
C GLN A 206 -10.90 19.03 -11.75
N ASP A 207 -9.87 18.78 -12.56
CA ASP A 207 -9.83 19.29 -13.93
C ASP A 207 -8.75 18.52 -14.67
N ASP A 208 -9.17 17.39 -15.26
CA ASP A 208 -8.61 16.87 -16.49
C ASP A 208 -9.62 15.85 -17.05
N ALA A 209 -10.70 16.41 -17.65
CA ALA A 209 -11.41 15.76 -18.75
C ALA A 209 -10.98 16.47 -20.03
N PRO A 210 -10.65 15.78 -21.07
CA PRO A 210 -11.37 15.86 -22.32
C PRO A 210 -12.04 14.54 -22.68
#